data_0fb3c1a319fe18d647ead6c8a5310b61
#
_entry.id   0fb3c1a319fe18d647ead6c8a5310b61
#
_cell.length_a   1.000
_cell.length_b   1.000
_cell.length_c   1.000
_cell.angle_alpha   90.00
_cell.angle_beta   90.00
_cell.angle_gamma   90.00
#
_symmetry.space_group_name_H-M   'P 1'
#
loop_
_entity.id
_entity.type
_entity.pdbx_description
1 polymer ?
#
loop_
_entity_poly.entity_id
_entity_poly.type
_entity_poly.pdbx_seq_one_letter_code
_entity_poly.pdbx_strand_id
1 'polypeptide(L)'
;MNVSYGVYVSPSAAAGTLPTTYLQLHKTSGTNQQSVLNFTNLTIARTQCTLNTDAVVPFGDVTPSQTSSGDGIKVQSSLGVNCTNEAGAPTAISYSVTQKTQAGDKYTLPMTLMAGGGIVGDIRGFLGANAATDAGCATNASSVPMDSTKVGLRSISGNESWSEPLVWVLCPKATAEPGRATAAASIDVYW
;
A
#
# COMPACT_ATOMS: atom_id res chain seq x y z
N MET A 1 37.98 8.85 -20.81
CA MET A 1 36.78 8.08 -21.13
C MET A 1 36.13 7.70 -19.81
N ASN A 2 34.93 8.19 -19.54
CA ASN A 2 34.17 7.80 -18.34
C ASN A 2 33.24 6.68 -18.72
N VAL A 3 33.31 5.54 -18.00
CA VAL A 3 32.45 4.38 -18.22
C VAL A 3 31.67 4.13 -16.95
N SER A 4 30.34 4.10 -17.05
CA SER A 4 29.46 3.75 -15.94
C SER A 4 29.07 2.28 -16.02
N TYR A 5 29.12 1.60 -14.91
CA TYR A 5 28.77 0.17 -14.79
C TYR A 5 27.58 0.02 -13.86
N GLY A 6 26.75 -0.98 -14.12
CA GLY A 6 25.65 -1.36 -13.27
C GLY A 6 25.38 -2.86 -13.38
N VAL A 7 24.80 -3.43 -12.34
CA VAL A 7 24.27 -4.80 -12.35
C VAL A 7 22.78 -4.74 -12.55
N TYR A 8 22.29 -5.37 -13.61
CA TYR A 8 20.88 -5.55 -13.83
C TYR A 8 20.44 -6.88 -13.21
N VAL A 9 19.44 -6.82 -12.34
CA VAL A 9 18.80 -8.00 -11.75
C VAL A 9 17.44 -8.17 -12.39
N SER A 10 17.20 -9.32 -13.04
CA SER A 10 15.91 -9.65 -13.61
C SER A 10 14.83 -9.73 -12.51
N PRO A 11 13.60 -9.27 -12.75
CA PRO A 11 12.49 -9.47 -11.81
C PRO A 11 12.22 -10.95 -11.48
N SER A 12 12.64 -11.87 -12.33
CA SER A 12 12.52 -13.32 -12.14
C SER A 12 13.77 -13.98 -11.54
N ALA A 13 14.81 -13.21 -11.19
CA ALA A 13 16.02 -13.77 -10.61
C ALA A 13 15.73 -14.44 -9.27
N ALA A 14 16.28 -15.65 -9.07
CA ALA A 14 16.21 -16.30 -7.77
C ALA A 14 17.09 -15.57 -6.75
N ALA A 15 16.70 -15.59 -5.48
CA ALA A 15 17.56 -15.15 -4.39
C ALA A 15 18.80 -16.05 -4.28
N GLY A 16 19.93 -15.49 -3.94
CA GLY A 16 21.17 -16.21 -3.78
C GLY A 16 22.40 -15.34 -3.90
N THR A 17 23.54 -15.92 -3.56
CA THR A 17 24.84 -15.26 -3.72
C THR A 17 25.44 -15.62 -5.07
N LEU A 18 25.76 -14.60 -5.85
CA LEU A 18 26.44 -14.79 -7.13
C LEU A 18 27.91 -15.13 -6.90
N PRO A 19 28.48 -16.03 -7.73
CA PRO A 19 29.92 -16.28 -7.70
C PRO A 19 30.69 -15.00 -8.04
N THR A 20 31.94 -14.93 -7.62
CA THR A 20 32.81 -13.82 -7.99
C THR A 20 32.85 -13.65 -9.52
N THR A 21 32.46 -12.47 -9.96
CA THR A 21 32.39 -12.11 -11.38
C THR A 21 33.26 -10.89 -11.61
N TYR A 22 33.99 -10.87 -12.72
CA TYR A 22 34.87 -9.75 -13.08
C TYR A 22 34.52 -9.21 -14.46
N LEU A 23 34.61 -7.91 -14.59
CA LEU A 23 34.64 -7.22 -15.86
C LEU A 23 36.12 -7.10 -16.27
N GLN A 24 36.47 -7.70 -17.41
CA GLN A 24 37.82 -7.61 -17.99
C GLN A 24 37.81 -6.68 -19.19
N LEU A 25 38.76 -5.76 -19.25
CA LEU A 25 39.06 -5.00 -20.46
C LEU A 25 40.16 -5.68 -21.23
N HIS A 26 39.88 -6.05 -22.47
CA HIS A 26 40.85 -6.59 -23.40
C HIS A 26 41.40 -5.45 -24.28
N LYS A 27 42.69 -5.30 -24.30
CA LYS A 27 43.36 -4.49 -25.32
C LYS A 27 43.57 -5.37 -26.57
N THR A 28 43.17 -4.89 -27.74
CA THR A 28 43.20 -5.62 -29.01
C THR A 28 44.60 -5.99 -29.50
N SER A 29 45.66 -5.50 -28.85
CA SER A 29 47.05 -5.88 -29.18
C SER A 29 47.84 -6.06 -27.89
N GLY A 30 48.10 -7.33 -27.53
CA GLY A 30 48.97 -7.72 -26.41
C GLY A 30 48.26 -8.62 -25.37
N THR A 31 49.07 -9.38 -24.63
CA THR A 31 48.63 -10.41 -23.67
C THR A 31 48.20 -9.86 -22.30
N ASN A 32 48.13 -8.56 -22.12
CA ASN A 32 47.75 -7.98 -20.82
C ASN A 32 46.23 -7.83 -20.67
N GLN A 33 45.64 -8.79 -20.00
CA GLN A 33 44.27 -8.69 -19.48
C GLN A 33 44.33 -7.99 -18.13
N GLN A 34 43.62 -6.88 -17.97
CA GLN A 34 43.43 -6.25 -16.67
C GLN A 34 41.98 -6.40 -16.24
N SER A 35 41.79 -7.00 -15.10
CA SER A 35 40.48 -6.97 -14.42
C SER A 35 40.24 -5.56 -13.92
N VAL A 36 39.15 -4.93 -14.36
CA VAL A 36 38.84 -3.53 -14.05
C VAL A 36 37.90 -3.44 -12.89
N LEU A 37 37.03 -4.44 -12.70
CA LEU A 37 36.05 -4.51 -11.64
C LEU A 37 35.87 -5.97 -11.21
N ASN A 38 35.93 -6.18 -9.90
CA ASN A 38 35.56 -7.44 -9.26
C ASN A 38 34.28 -7.27 -8.48
N PHE A 39 33.28 -8.07 -8.79
CA PHE A 39 32.07 -8.19 -8.00
C PHE A 39 32.21 -9.42 -7.10
N THR A 40 32.42 -9.20 -5.81
CA THR A 40 32.51 -10.25 -4.80
C THR A 40 31.33 -10.20 -3.88
N ASN A 41 30.79 -11.36 -3.50
CA ASN A 41 29.68 -11.48 -2.53
C ASN A 41 28.42 -10.67 -2.91
N LEU A 42 28.13 -10.54 -4.20
CA LEU A 42 26.88 -9.93 -4.63
C LEU A 42 25.73 -10.89 -4.30
N THR A 43 24.90 -10.50 -3.36
CA THR A 43 23.71 -11.27 -2.96
C THR A 43 22.47 -10.67 -3.60
N ILE A 44 21.74 -11.48 -4.35
CA ILE A 44 20.39 -11.16 -4.81
C ILE A 44 19.44 -11.58 -3.71
N ALA A 45 18.69 -10.63 -3.23
CA ALA A 45 17.72 -10.83 -2.19
C ALA A 45 16.33 -10.45 -2.67
N ARG A 46 15.33 -11.16 -2.19
CA ARG A 46 13.92 -10.87 -2.49
C ARG A 46 13.21 -10.43 -1.23
N THR A 47 12.48 -9.35 -1.37
CA THR A 47 11.42 -9.01 -0.44
C THR A 47 10.08 -9.31 -1.13
N GLN A 48 9.18 -9.97 -0.44
CA GLN A 48 7.82 -10.24 -0.91
C GLN A 48 6.86 -9.94 0.22
N CYS A 49 5.79 -9.23 -0.07
CA CYS A 49 4.75 -8.93 0.92
C CYS A 49 3.38 -9.36 0.40
N THR A 50 2.55 -9.83 1.31
CA THR A 50 1.14 -10.12 1.07
C THR A 50 0.29 -9.29 2.01
N LEU A 51 -0.87 -8.84 1.51
CA LEU A 51 -1.88 -8.14 2.29
C LEU A 51 -3.00 -9.09 2.68
N ASN A 52 -3.53 -8.88 3.88
CA ASN A 52 -4.75 -9.49 4.37
C ASN A 52 -5.64 -8.41 4.98
N THR A 53 -6.82 -8.20 4.41
CA THR A 53 -7.82 -7.27 4.92
C THR A 53 -9.21 -7.78 4.54
N ASP A 54 -10.25 -7.22 5.16
CA ASP A 54 -11.62 -7.58 4.83
C ASP A 54 -11.96 -7.21 3.39
N ALA A 55 -12.41 -8.17 2.60
CA ALA A 55 -12.83 -7.96 1.22
C ALA A 55 -14.15 -7.17 1.12
N VAL A 56 -14.96 -7.20 2.17
CA VAL A 56 -16.24 -6.49 2.28
C VAL A 56 -16.36 -5.89 3.66
N VAL A 57 -16.72 -4.61 3.72
CA VAL A 57 -16.95 -3.86 4.96
C VAL A 57 -18.43 -3.47 5.02
N PRO A 58 -19.27 -4.23 5.74
CA PRO A 58 -20.71 -3.95 5.81
C PRO A 58 -21.00 -2.85 6.82
N PHE A 59 -21.64 -1.77 6.39
CA PHE A 59 -22.12 -0.69 7.29
C PHE A 59 -23.53 -0.94 7.84
N GLY A 60 -24.21 -1.99 7.37
CA GLY A 60 -25.57 -2.32 7.78
C GLY A 60 -26.62 -1.32 7.26
N ASP A 61 -27.76 -1.31 7.94
CA ASP A 61 -28.84 -0.37 7.63
C ASP A 61 -28.56 1.00 8.27
N VAL A 62 -28.55 2.03 7.44
CA VAL A 62 -28.18 3.40 7.82
C VAL A 62 -29.35 4.33 7.64
N THR A 63 -29.64 5.12 8.66
CA THR A 63 -30.69 6.14 8.60
C THR A 63 -30.11 7.57 8.47
N PRO A 64 -30.77 8.49 7.76
CA PRO A 64 -30.29 9.87 7.62
C PRO A 64 -30.06 10.60 8.95
N SER A 65 -30.78 10.23 10.02
CA SER A 65 -30.59 10.82 11.36
C SER A 65 -29.24 10.57 11.99
N GLN A 66 -28.47 9.56 11.51
CA GLN A 66 -27.13 9.25 11.98
C GLN A 66 -26.04 10.21 11.44
N THR A 67 -26.44 11.17 10.59
CA THR A 67 -25.54 12.18 10.02
C THR A 67 -25.16 13.30 10.98
N SER A 68 -25.92 13.49 12.07
CA SER A 68 -25.85 14.71 12.90
C SER A 68 -24.71 14.73 13.91
N SER A 69 -24.01 13.60 14.14
CA SER A 69 -23.00 13.52 15.21
C SER A 69 -21.59 13.91 14.80
N GLY A 70 -21.31 14.04 13.48
CA GLY A 70 -19.93 14.23 13.00
C GLY A 70 -19.05 12.99 13.11
N ASP A 71 -19.46 11.97 13.86
CA ASP A 71 -18.70 10.75 14.12
C ASP A 71 -18.85 9.71 13.01
N GLY A 72 -19.97 9.75 12.26
CA GLY A 72 -20.29 8.76 11.25
C GLY A 72 -20.54 7.35 11.81
N ILE A 73 -20.70 6.38 10.92
CA ILE A 73 -20.90 4.96 11.28
C ILE A 73 -19.57 4.26 11.11
N LYS A 74 -19.06 3.71 12.21
CA LYS A 74 -17.72 3.11 12.27
C LYS A 74 -17.78 1.59 12.14
N VAL A 75 -16.93 1.03 11.28
CA VAL A 75 -16.70 -0.41 11.19
C VAL A 75 -15.21 -0.66 11.38
N GLN A 76 -14.88 -1.48 12.37
CA GLN A 76 -13.50 -1.88 12.65
C GLN A 76 -13.07 -2.98 11.69
N SER A 77 -11.85 -2.89 11.23
CA SER A 77 -11.17 -3.81 10.35
C SER A 77 -9.68 -3.86 10.72
N SER A 78 -8.90 -4.56 9.95
CA SER A 78 -7.45 -4.58 10.09
C SER A 78 -6.75 -4.68 8.75
N LEU A 79 -5.55 -4.11 8.68
CA LEU A 79 -4.63 -4.29 7.56
C LEU A 79 -3.49 -5.19 8.02
N GLY A 80 -3.61 -6.49 7.73
CA GLY A 80 -2.56 -7.47 7.97
C GLY A 80 -1.52 -7.43 6.84
N VAL A 81 -0.25 -7.45 7.19
CA VAL A 81 0.87 -7.51 6.25
C VAL A 81 1.79 -8.65 6.67
N ASN A 82 2.13 -9.50 5.71
CA ASN A 82 3.08 -10.59 5.91
C ASN A 82 4.19 -10.47 4.85
N CYS A 83 5.41 -10.21 5.30
CA CYS A 83 6.56 -9.99 4.44
C CYS A 83 7.64 -11.04 4.72
N THR A 84 8.27 -11.51 3.65
CA THR A 84 9.54 -12.23 3.69
C THR A 84 10.63 -11.32 3.14
N ASN A 85 11.76 -11.21 3.86
CA ASN A 85 12.92 -10.42 3.44
C ASN A 85 14.18 -11.26 3.61
N GLU A 86 14.61 -11.90 2.54
CA GLU A 86 15.74 -12.83 2.52
C GLU A 86 17.10 -12.13 2.61
N ALA A 87 17.16 -10.83 2.30
CA ALA A 87 18.41 -10.06 2.33
C ALA A 87 18.86 -9.67 3.72
N GLY A 88 17.95 -9.58 4.66
CA GLY A 88 18.22 -8.97 5.96
C GLY A 88 18.54 -7.45 5.88
N ALA A 89 18.50 -6.86 4.69
CA ALA A 89 18.68 -5.42 4.52
C ALA A 89 17.37 -4.68 4.85
N PRO A 90 17.43 -3.51 5.51
CA PRO A 90 16.24 -2.73 5.79
C PRO A 90 15.47 -2.39 4.52
N THR A 91 14.20 -2.78 4.47
CA THR A 91 13.29 -2.51 3.35
C THR A 91 12.10 -1.72 3.87
N ALA A 92 11.84 -0.57 3.26
CA ALA A 92 10.69 0.26 3.62
C ALA A 92 9.42 -0.31 2.98
N ILE A 93 8.41 -0.57 3.79
CA ILE A 93 7.09 -1.03 3.35
C ILE A 93 6.14 0.15 3.35
N SER A 94 5.41 0.32 2.26
CA SER A 94 4.39 1.35 2.10
C SER A 94 3.13 0.78 1.47
N TYR A 95 2.02 1.49 1.60
CA TYR A 95 0.76 1.13 0.96
C TYR A 95 0.18 2.32 0.19
N SER A 96 -0.76 2.05 -0.69
CA SER A 96 -1.65 3.06 -1.27
C SER A 96 -3.07 2.53 -1.37
N VAL A 97 -4.04 3.43 -1.35
CA VAL A 97 -5.44 3.11 -1.61
C VAL A 97 -5.89 3.87 -2.85
N THR A 98 -6.52 3.14 -3.78
CA THR A 98 -7.00 3.69 -5.04
C THR A 98 -8.50 3.49 -5.16
N GLN A 99 -9.24 4.58 -5.38
CA GLN A 99 -10.68 4.54 -5.64
C GLN A 99 -10.98 3.79 -6.94
N LYS A 100 -11.97 2.90 -6.93
CA LYS A 100 -12.42 2.13 -8.10
C LYS A 100 -13.80 2.53 -8.60
N THR A 101 -14.53 3.31 -7.80
CA THR A 101 -15.81 3.91 -8.16
C THR A 101 -15.63 5.38 -8.51
N GLN A 102 -16.67 6.18 -8.36
CA GLN A 102 -16.58 7.63 -8.61
C GLN A 102 -15.46 8.25 -7.76
N ALA A 103 -14.66 9.13 -8.35
CA ALA A 103 -13.60 9.84 -7.65
C ALA A 103 -14.19 10.82 -6.62
N GLY A 104 -13.72 10.70 -5.38
CA GLY A 104 -13.93 11.65 -4.31
C GLY A 104 -12.78 12.64 -4.20
N ASP A 105 -12.68 13.30 -3.07
CA ASP A 105 -11.47 14.01 -2.69
C ASP A 105 -10.36 13.04 -2.24
N LYS A 106 -9.21 13.57 -1.84
CA LYS A 106 -8.05 12.79 -1.42
C LYS A 106 -8.35 11.77 -0.31
N TYR A 107 -9.30 12.06 0.58
CA TYR A 107 -9.56 11.28 1.80
C TYR A 107 -10.98 10.72 1.86
N THR A 108 -11.74 10.77 0.76
CA THR A 108 -13.10 10.28 0.70
C THR A 108 -13.31 9.34 -0.47
N LEU A 109 -14.07 8.28 -0.23
CA LEU A 109 -14.55 7.36 -1.23
C LEU A 109 -16.07 7.47 -1.32
N PRO A 110 -16.63 8.08 -2.38
CA PRO A 110 -18.05 8.24 -2.52
C PRO A 110 -18.78 6.90 -2.58
N MET A 111 -19.86 6.78 -1.78
CA MET A 111 -20.76 5.65 -1.81
C MET A 111 -21.97 5.99 -2.70
N THR A 112 -22.24 5.19 -3.71
CA THR A 112 -23.27 5.42 -4.71
C THR A 112 -24.35 4.36 -4.66
N LEU A 113 -25.58 4.73 -5.00
CA LEU A 113 -26.71 3.80 -5.13
C LEU A 113 -26.46 2.79 -6.25
N MET A 114 -26.72 1.51 -5.97
CA MET A 114 -26.56 0.43 -6.94
C MET A 114 -27.59 0.48 -8.09
N ALA A 115 -28.76 1.04 -7.84
CA ALA A 115 -29.84 1.18 -8.85
C ALA A 115 -29.59 2.32 -9.87
N GLY A 116 -28.43 2.99 -9.77
CA GLY A 116 -28.17 4.24 -10.47
C GLY A 116 -28.76 5.40 -9.68
N GLY A 117 -27.97 6.42 -9.40
CA GLY A 117 -28.40 7.54 -8.58
C GLY A 117 -27.22 8.31 -8.00
N GLY A 118 -27.55 9.21 -7.08
CA GLY A 118 -26.60 10.10 -6.47
C GLY A 118 -25.67 9.43 -5.44
N ILE A 119 -24.71 10.21 -4.96
CA ILE A 119 -23.86 9.86 -3.84
C ILE A 119 -24.68 9.96 -2.55
N VAL A 120 -24.76 8.87 -1.80
CA VAL A 120 -25.52 8.78 -0.55
C VAL A 120 -24.67 9.02 0.69
N GLY A 121 -23.36 8.99 0.56
CA GLY A 121 -22.41 9.21 1.64
C GLY A 121 -20.99 9.16 1.15
N ASP A 122 -20.06 9.47 2.04
CA ASP A 122 -18.64 9.34 1.81
C ASP A 122 -18.04 8.37 2.82
N ILE A 123 -17.21 7.45 2.35
CA ILE A 123 -16.42 6.56 3.20
C ILE A 123 -15.05 7.17 3.43
N ARG A 124 -14.58 7.09 4.67
CA ARG A 124 -13.22 7.47 5.10
C ARG A 124 -12.53 6.28 5.74
N GLY A 125 -11.23 6.18 5.58
CA GLY A 125 -10.39 5.18 6.25
C GLY A 125 -9.47 5.85 7.26
N PHE A 126 -9.21 5.18 8.38
CA PHE A 126 -8.25 5.59 9.42
C PHE A 126 -7.38 4.39 9.75
N LEU A 127 -6.06 4.57 9.69
CA LEU A 127 -5.09 3.48 9.88
C LEU A 127 -4.09 3.82 10.99
N GLY A 128 -3.69 2.80 11.75
CA GLY A 128 -2.67 2.86 12.78
C GLY A 128 -3.23 2.88 14.19
N ALA A 129 -2.36 3.03 15.18
CA ALA A 129 -2.70 2.87 16.60
C ALA A 129 -3.84 3.77 17.09
N ASN A 130 -4.00 4.95 16.52
CA ASN A 130 -5.03 5.92 16.88
C ASN A 130 -6.29 5.84 15.99
N ALA A 131 -6.36 4.88 15.05
CA ALA A 131 -7.45 4.79 14.09
C ALA A 131 -8.84 4.80 14.75
N ALA A 132 -9.02 4.08 15.86
CA ALA A 132 -10.31 3.99 16.55
C ALA A 132 -10.74 5.31 17.20
N THR A 133 -9.80 6.07 17.76
CA THR A 133 -10.04 7.36 18.42
C THR A 133 -10.22 8.49 17.42
N ASP A 134 -9.43 8.44 16.33
CA ASP A 134 -9.40 9.47 15.31
C ASP A 134 -10.53 9.33 14.28
N ALA A 135 -11.13 8.13 14.19
CA ALA A 135 -12.16 7.83 13.21
C ALA A 135 -13.39 8.75 13.35
N GLY A 136 -13.76 9.36 12.25
CA GLY A 136 -14.90 10.28 12.16
C GLY A 136 -15.07 10.86 10.76
N CYS A 137 -15.97 11.83 10.60
CA CYS A 137 -16.23 12.45 9.31
C CYS A 137 -15.28 13.62 8.98
N ALA A 138 -14.30 13.89 9.84
CA ALA A 138 -13.26 14.89 9.59
C ALA A 138 -11.93 14.22 9.22
N THR A 139 -11.12 14.91 8.44
CA THR A 139 -9.75 14.46 8.09
C THR A 139 -8.77 14.82 9.21
N ASN A 140 -7.86 13.91 9.54
CA ASN A 140 -6.81 14.08 10.53
C ASN A 140 -5.54 13.28 10.15
N ALA A 141 -4.60 13.18 11.08
CA ALA A 141 -3.30 12.52 10.84
C ALA A 141 -3.39 11.01 10.55
N SER A 142 -4.43 10.33 11.06
CA SER A 142 -4.66 8.88 10.83
C SER A 142 -5.46 8.61 9.56
N SER A 143 -5.91 9.65 8.84
CA SER A 143 -6.74 9.50 7.64
C SER A 143 -5.96 8.87 6.49
N VAL A 144 -6.57 7.87 5.87
CA VAL A 144 -6.03 7.13 4.73
C VAL A 144 -6.27 7.92 3.43
N PRO A 145 -5.21 8.31 2.70
CA PRO A 145 -5.38 8.87 1.36
C PRO A 145 -5.95 7.83 0.40
N MET A 146 -6.89 8.22 -0.45
CA MET A 146 -7.57 7.33 -1.42
C MET A 146 -7.28 7.71 -2.88
N ASP A 147 -6.25 8.53 -3.09
CA ASP A 147 -5.81 9.08 -4.37
C ASP A 147 -4.56 8.39 -4.93
N SER A 148 -4.27 7.16 -4.49
CA SER A 148 -3.05 6.40 -4.82
C SER A 148 -1.76 6.98 -4.21
N THR A 149 -1.85 7.95 -3.30
CA THR A 149 -0.68 8.43 -2.56
C THR A 149 -0.07 7.30 -1.74
N LYS A 150 1.24 7.07 -1.89
CA LYS A 150 1.98 6.08 -1.10
C LYS A 150 2.22 6.60 0.32
N VAL A 151 1.86 5.78 1.30
CA VAL A 151 2.06 6.06 2.73
C VAL A 151 2.96 4.99 3.32
N GLY A 152 4.00 5.40 4.05
CA GLY A 152 4.89 4.47 4.73
C GLY A 152 4.18 3.74 5.88
N LEU A 153 4.42 2.44 6.01
CA LEU A 153 3.98 1.63 7.14
C LEU A 153 5.12 1.44 8.14
N ARG A 154 6.15 0.74 7.72
CA ARG A 154 7.34 0.48 8.54
C ARG A 154 8.53 0.03 7.70
N SER A 155 9.70 -0.09 8.32
CA SER A 155 10.86 -0.77 7.74
C SER A 155 11.01 -2.14 8.37
N ILE A 156 11.33 -3.15 7.57
CA ILE A 156 11.58 -4.53 7.99
C ILE A 156 13.00 -4.92 7.64
N SER A 157 13.63 -5.77 8.47
CA SER A 157 14.98 -6.30 8.22
C SER A 157 15.01 -7.83 8.12
N GLY A 158 13.86 -8.47 8.17
CA GLY A 158 13.72 -9.93 8.11
C GLY A 158 12.28 -10.31 7.77
N ASN A 159 11.93 -11.56 8.04
CA ASN A 159 10.55 -12.02 7.88
C ASN A 159 9.71 -11.45 9.02
N GLU A 160 8.70 -10.68 8.68
CA GLU A 160 7.81 -10.03 9.64
C GLU A 160 6.34 -10.19 9.23
N SER A 161 5.50 -10.39 10.24
CA SER A 161 4.04 -10.39 10.09
C SER A 161 3.44 -9.48 11.16
N TRP A 162 2.60 -8.54 10.75
CA TRP A 162 1.94 -7.61 11.67
C TRP A 162 0.57 -7.21 11.16
N SER A 163 -0.20 -6.55 12.00
CA SER A 163 -1.51 -6.01 11.66
C SER A 163 -1.64 -4.60 12.21
N GLU A 164 -2.13 -3.70 11.40
CA GLU A 164 -2.48 -2.33 11.80
C GLU A 164 -4.00 -2.21 11.96
N PRO A 165 -4.49 -1.58 13.04
CA PRO A 165 -5.89 -1.26 13.17
C PRO A 165 -6.34 -0.38 11.99
N LEU A 166 -7.46 -0.75 11.38
CA LEU A 166 -8.08 -0.02 10.27
C LEU A 166 -9.55 0.21 10.63
N VAL A 167 -10.00 1.45 10.57
CA VAL A 167 -11.39 1.80 10.83
C VAL A 167 -11.96 2.48 9.60
N TRP A 168 -13.06 1.96 9.11
CA TRP A 168 -13.85 2.57 8.06
C TRP A 168 -15.01 3.35 8.66
N VAL A 169 -15.23 4.54 8.14
CA VAL A 169 -16.32 5.44 8.60
C VAL A 169 -17.17 5.80 7.42
N LEU A 170 -18.46 5.50 7.51
CA LEU A 170 -19.45 6.01 6.58
C LEU A 170 -20.03 7.32 7.14
N CYS A 171 -19.93 8.37 6.34
CA CYS A 171 -20.51 9.69 6.59
C CYS A 171 -21.71 9.89 5.65
N PRO A 172 -22.93 9.55 6.07
CA PRO A 172 -24.10 9.64 5.21
C PRO A 172 -24.45 11.09 4.88
N LYS A 173 -25.02 11.32 3.70
CA LYS A 173 -25.58 12.65 3.35
C LYS A 173 -27.01 12.77 3.87
N ALA A 174 -27.33 13.92 4.43
CA ALA A 174 -28.66 14.19 4.97
C ALA A 174 -29.79 14.09 3.91
N THR A 175 -29.43 14.31 2.65
CA THR A 175 -30.36 14.27 1.50
C THR A 175 -30.28 12.97 0.71
N ALA A 176 -29.69 11.92 1.32
CA ALA A 176 -29.51 10.64 0.65
C ALA A 176 -30.87 9.99 0.34
N GLU A 177 -31.02 9.51 -0.90
CA GLU A 177 -32.16 8.68 -1.27
C GLU A 177 -32.03 7.28 -0.65
N PRO A 178 -33.15 6.65 -0.27
CA PRO A 178 -33.13 5.29 0.26
C PRO A 178 -32.75 4.28 -0.83
N GLY A 179 -31.96 3.27 -0.47
CA GLY A 179 -31.57 2.21 -1.41
C GLY A 179 -30.29 1.52 -1.00
N ARG A 180 -29.95 0.47 -1.73
CA ARG A 180 -28.65 -0.22 -1.57
C ARG A 180 -27.56 0.61 -2.22
N ALA A 181 -26.46 0.79 -1.50
CA ALA A 181 -25.33 1.58 -1.98
C ALA A 181 -24.01 0.80 -1.82
N THR A 182 -23.04 1.14 -2.63
CA THR A 182 -21.73 0.51 -2.62
C THR A 182 -20.64 1.52 -2.97
N ALA A 183 -19.42 1.20 -2.52
CA ALA A 183 -18.19 1.86 -2.93
C ALA A 183 -17.09 0.80 -3.06
N ALA A 184 -16.08 1.03 -3.87
CA ALA A 184 -14.98 0.12 -4.06
C ALA A 184 -13.63 0.84 -4.15
N ALA A 185 -12.63 0.27 -3.50
CA ALA A 185 -11.24 0.70 -3.57
C ALA A 185 -10.32 -0.51 -3.65
N SER A 186 -9.10 -0.34 -4.17
CA SER A 186 -8.01 -1.31 -4.02
C SER A 186 -6.99 -0.79 -3.03
N ILE A 187 -6.36 -1.72 -2.31
CA ILE A 187 -5.22 -1.45 -1.45
C ILE A 187 -4.03 -2.21 -2.04
N ASP A 188 -2.95 -1.49 -2.30
CA ASP A 188 -1.71 -2.04 -2.84
C ASP A 188 -0.58 -1.84 -1.83
N VAL A 189 0.34 -2.83 -1.71
CA VAL A 189 1.53 -2.75 -0.88
C VAL A 189 2.78 -2.67 -1.76
N TYR A 190 3.78 -1.92 -1.28
CA TYR A 190 5.05 -1.68 -1.98
C TYR A 190 6.22 -1.91 -1.04
N TRP A 191 7.30 -2.44 -1.59
CA TRP A 191 8.57 -2.71 -0.93
C TRP A 191 9.77 -2.43 -1.84
#